data_23cfece0b423ae083d74c3f20a138a3b
#
_entry.id   23cfece0b423ae083d74c3f20a138a3b
#
_cell.length_a   1.000
_cell.length_b   1.000
_cell.length_c   1.000
_cell.angle_alpha   90.00
_cell.angle_beta   90.00
_cell.angle_gamma   90.00
#
_symmetry.space_group_name_H-M   'P 1'
#
loop_
_entity.id
_entity.type
_entity.pdbx_description
1 polymer ?
#
loop_
_entity_poly.entity_id
_entity_poly.type
_entity_poly.pdbx_seq_one_letter_code
_entity_poly.pdbx_strand_id
1 'polypeptide(L)'
;MAAIGCFINMQARDGFAIVIDQKSYNEAKVQVDAYAAAVEQLHGMKSYIVIDRWQVPDSIRATLIRMHSQKQDPVIGAVFMGDIPVPMVRDAQHMTSAFKMDQQRDRHESSVPSDRYYDDFGLRFRSLGKDDRSHT
;
A
#
# COMPACT_ATOMS: atom_id res chain seq x y z
N MET A 1 46.03 -10.83 -23.90
CA MET A 1 45.33 -9.85 -23.04
C MET A 1 43.98 -10.42 -22.68
N ALA A 2 43.81 -10.90 -21.45
CA ALA A 2 42.54 -11.45 -20.98
C ALA A 2 41.75 -10.29 -20.33
N ALA A 3 40.60 -9.94 -20.90
CA ALA A 3 39.66 -9.00 -20.28
C ALA A 3 38.98 -9.69 -19.10
N ILE A 4 39.34 -9.31 -17.88
CA ILE A 4 38.65 -9.70 -16.68
C ILE A 4 37.34 -8.91 -16.66
N GLY A 5 36.27 -9.54 -17.15
CA GLY A 5 34.93 -9.00 -17.00
C GLY A 5 34.55 -8.99 -15.51
N CYS A 6 34.53 -7.81 -14.91
CA CYS A 6 34.00 -7.61 -13.57
C CYS A 6 32.50 -7.82 -13.66
N PHE A 7 32.02 -9.04 -13.39
CA PHE A 7 30.61 -9.29 -13.14
C PHE A 7 30.28 -8.66 -11.81
N ILE A 8 29.74 -7.43 -11.82
CA ILE A 8 29.09 -6.86 -10.68
C ILE A 8 27.84 -7.73 -10.44
N ASN A 9 27.94 -8.61 -9.48
CA ASN A 9 26.81 -9.39 -8.99
C ASN A 9 25.88 -8.42 -8.28
N MET A 10 24.96 -7.81 -9.03
CA MET A 10 23.89 -6.98 -8.43
C MET A 10 22.99 -7.93 -7.66
N GLN A 11 23.29 -8.10 -6.38
CA GLN A 11 22.44 -8.84 -5.47
C GLN A 11 21.11 -8.08 -5.36
N ALA A 12 20.00 -8.80 -5.59
CA ALA A 12 18.66 -8.24 -5.39
C ALA A 12 18.52 -7.76 -3.94
N ARG A 13 18.00 -6.54 -3.77
CA ARG A 13 17.74 -5.95 -2.48
C ARG A 13 16.24 -6.09 -2.17
N ASP A 14 15.90 -6.02 -0.91
CA ASP A 14 14.50 -5.85 -0.52
C ASP A 14 14.00 -4.48 -0.99
N GLY A 15 12.77 -4.43 -1.49
CA GLY A 15 12.11 -3.22 -1.93
C GLY A 15 11.18 -2.65 -0.86
N PHE A 16 11.05 -1.32 -0.84
CA PHE A 16 10.12 -0.59 0.01
C PHE A 16 9.31 0.39 -0.83
N ALA A 17 7.98 0.33 -0.73
CA ALA A 17 7.09 1.20 -1.50
C ALA A 17 6.62 2.39 -0.66
N ILE A 18 6.69 3.58 -1.25
CA ILE A 18 6.10 4.81 -0.73
C ILE A 18 4.90 5.11 -1.63
N VAL A 19 3.71 4.74 -1.19
CA VAL A 19 2.47 4.94 -1.93
C VAL A 19 1.90 6.29 -1.55
N ILE A 20 1.78 7.18 -2.52
CA ILE A 20 1.36 8.56 -2.28
C ILE A 20 0.42 9.05 -3.39
N ASP A 21 -0.55 9.90 -3.06
CA ASP A 21 -1.36 10.55 -4.06
C ASP A 21 -0.62 11.69 -4.78
N GLN A 22 -1.04 11.97 -6.01
CA GLN A 22 -0.36 12.95 -6.88
C GLN A 22 -0.32 14.36 -6.28
N LYS A 23 -1.39 14.78 -5.59
CA LYS A 23 -1.46 16.13 -5.00
C LYS A 23 -0.47 16.26 -3.86
N SER A 24 -0.52 15.33 -2.90
CA SER A 24 0.39 15.30 -1.75
C SER A 24 1.86 15.18 -2.19
N TYR A 25 2.14 14.38 -3.22
CA TYR A 25 3.49 14.31 -3.76
C TYR A 25 3.98 15.65 -4.32
N ASN A 26 3.14 16.34 -5.08
CA ASN A 26 3.51 17.66 -5.64
C ASN A 26 3.79 18.69 -4.55
N GLU A 27 3.04 18.65 -3.45
CA GLU A 27 3.20 19.57 -2.31
C GLU A 27 4.43 19.25 -1.44
N ALA A 28 4.79 17.97 -1.30
CA ALA A 28 5.84 17.50 -0.40
C ALA A 28 6.99 16.75 -1.11
N LYS A 29 7.19 17.01 -2.40
CA LYS A 29 8.15 16.27 -3.24
C LYS A 29 9.53 16.15 -2.61
N VAL A 30 10.08 17.26 -2.14
CA VAL A 30 11.45 17.30 -1.57
C VAL A 30 11.55 16.41 -0.34
N GLN A 31 10.56 16.43 0.52
CA GLN A 31 10.52 15.63 1.75
C GLN A 31 10.34 14.14 1.45
N VAL A 32 9.48 13.81 0.48
CA VAL A 32 9.25 12.42 0.06
C VAL A 32 10.50 11.84 -0.60
N ASP A 33 11.15 12.59 -1.49
CA ASP A 33 12.41 12.17 -2.13
C ASP A 33 13.52 11.98 -1.09
N ALA A 34 13.62 12.87 -0.09
CA ALA A 34 14.56 12.74 1.00
C ALA A 34 14.27 11.52 1.88
N TYR A 35 13.01 11.23 2.16
CA TYR A 35 12.60 10.03 2.88
C TYR A 35 12.98 8.75 2.11
N ALA A 36 12.72 8.71 0.81
CA ALA A 36 13.12 7.59 -0.04
C ALA A 36 14.63 7.34 -0.01
N ALA A 37 15.42 8.41 -0.12
CA ALA A 37 16.87 8.34 -0.03
C ALA A 37 17.35 7.85 1.35
N ALA A 38 16.70 8.31 2.42
CA ALA A 38 17.02 7.87 3.78
C ALA A 38 16.74 6.37 3.98
N VAL A 39 15.64 5.86 3.46
CA VAL A 39 15.33 4.41 3.49
C VAL A 39 16.43 3.61 2.78
N GLU A 40 16.88 4.07 1.60
CA GLU A 40 17.97 3.40 0.87
C GLU A 40 19.29 3.42 1.65
N GLN A 41 19.63 4.54 2.25
CA GLN A 41 20.88 4.71 2.98
C GLN A 41 20.92 3.96 4.32
N LEU A 42 19.82 4.01 5.07
CA LEU A 42 19.77 3.45 6.42
C LEU A 42 19.46 1.97 6.46
N HIS A 43 18.67 1.49 5.49
CA HIS A 43 18.19 0.10 5.49
C HIS A 43 18.72 -0.72 4.32
N GLY A 44 19.43 -0.12 3.37
CA GLY A 44 19.94 -0.82 2.18
C GLY A 44 18.85 -1.33 1.23
N MET A 45 17.61 -0.89 1.42
CA MET A 45 16.46 -1.28 0.61
C MET A 45 16.40 -0.46 -0.68
N LYS A 46 15.71 -0.98 -1.69
CA LYS A 46 15.35 -0.20 -2.88
C LYS A 46 14.03 0.54 -2.61
N SER A 47 14.05 1.86 -2.63
CA SER A 47 12.82 2.66 -2.48
C SER A 47 12.12 2.86 -3.81
N TYR A 48 10.79 2.73 -3.78
CA TYR A 48 9.90 2.98 -4.91
C TYR A 48 8.85 4.02 -4.50
N ILE A 49 8.86 5.19 -5.15
CA ILE A 49 7.81 6.18 -4.97
C ILE A 49 6.71 5.86 -6.00
N VAL A 50 5.54 5.47 -5.50
CA VAL A 50 4.40 5.01 -6.30
C VAL A 50 3.31 6.07 -6.23
N ILE A 51 3.18 6.83 -7.30
CA ILE A 51 2.32 8.02 -7.37
C ILE A 51 1.17 7.73 -8.32
N ASP A 52 -0.06 7.99 -7.86
CA ASP A 52 -1.25 7.96 -8.71
C ASP A 52 -2.36 8.83 -8.10
N ARG A 53 -3.47 8.96 -8.83
CA ARG A 53 -4.73 9.48 -8.31
C ARG A 53 -5.57 8.33 -7.81
N TRP A 54 -5.23 7.85 -6.63
CA TRP A 54 -5.84 6.69 -6.04
C TRP A 54 -7.34 6.91 -5.79
N GLN A 55 -8.18 6.12 -6.45
CA GLN A 55 -9.63 6.20 -6.29
C GLN A 55 -10.22 5.02 -5.52
N VAL A 56 -9.60 3.86 -5.64
CA VAL A 56 -10.08 2.62 -5.02
C VAL A 56 -8.92 1.83 -4.42
N PRO A 57 -9.13 1.15 -3.30
CA PRO A 57 -8.10 0.32 -2.67
C PRO A 57 -7.55 -0.78 -3.58
N ASP A 58 -8.39 -1.33 -4.47
CA ASP A 58 -8.01 -2.45 -5.35
C ASP A 58 -6.83 -2.12 -6.26
N SER A 59 -6.73 -0.88 -6.76
CA SER A 59 -5.62 -0.46 -7.63
C SER A 59 -4.29 -0.42 -6.87
N ILE A 60 -4.31 0.01 -5.62
CA ILE A 60 -3.13 0.01 -4.74
C ILE A 60 -2.71 -1.44 -4.46
N ARG A 61 -3.66 -2.28 -4.01
CA ARG A 61 -3.39 -3.69 -3.73
C ARG A 61 -2.79 -4.42 -4.94
N ALA A 62 -3.39 -4.26 -6.11
CA ALA A 62 -2.88 -4.87 -7.35
C ALA A 62 -1.45 -4.41 -7.66
N THR A 63 -1.15 -3.14 -7.45
CA THR A 63 0.19 -2.58 -7.64
C THR A 63 1.18 -3.19 -6.66
N LEU A 64 0.84 -3.28 -5.38
CA LEU A 64 1.72 -3.87 -4.36
C LEU A 64 1.95 -5.35 -4.60
N ILE A 65 0.94 -6.13 -4.97
CA ILE A 65 1.08 -7.56 -5.33
C ILE A 65 2.05 -7.72 -6.51
N ARG A 66 1.92 -6.89 -7.55
CA ARG A 66 2.81 -6.92 -8.70
C ARG A 66 4.26 -6.60 -8.30
N MET A 67 4.46 -5.57 -7.47
CA MET A 67 5.79 -5.15 -7.00
C MET A 67 6.40 -6.17 -6.03
N HIS A 68 5.60 -6.85 -5.23
CA HIS A 68 6.06 -7.94 -4.37
C HIS A 68 6.48 -9.18 -5.17
N SER A 69 5.79 -9.46 -6.28
CA SER A 69 6.05 -10.64 -7.12
C SER A 69 7.20 -10.45 -8.12
N GLN A 70 7.78 -9.26 -8.22
CA GLN A 70 8.87 -9.01 -9.15
C GLN A 70 10.17 -9.70 -8.66
N LYS A 71 11.01 -10.11 -9.63
CA LYS A 71 12.26 -10.84 -9.32
C LYS A 71 13.35 -9.93 -8.79
N GLN A 72 13.39 -8.69 -9.28
CA GLN A 72 14.41 -7.71 -8.91
C GLN A 72 13.83 -6.78 -7.86
N ASP A 73 14.50 -6.69 -6.73
CA ASP A 73 14.16 -5.82 -5.58
C ASP A 73 12.66 -5.88 -5.20
N PRO A 74 12.12 -7.07 -4.85
CA PRO A 74 10.71 -7.24 -4.54
C PRO A 74 10.31 -6.40 -3.32
N VAL A 75 9.14 -5.77 -3.39
CA VAL A 75 8.63 -4.96 -2.29
C VAL A 75 8.20 -5.86 -1.14
N ILE A 76 8.74 -5.62 0.05
CA ILE A 76 8.43 -6.35 1.28
C ILE A 76 7.73 -5.48 2.33
N GLY A 77 7.65 -4.18 2.11
CA GLY A 77 6.98 -3.23 3.00
C GLY A 77 6.52 -2.00 2.26
N ALA A 78 5.54 -1.30 2.81
CA ALA A 78 5.03 -0.07 2.24
C ALA A 78 4.65 0.95 3.31
N VAL A 79 4.73 2.23 2.95
CA VAL A 79 4.13 3.34 3.69
C VAL A 79 3.12 4.04 2.80
N PHE A 80 2.02 4.48 3.39
CA PHE A 80 0.96 5.22 2.72
C PHE A 80 0.99 6.67 3.18
N MET A 81 0.99 7.61 2.23
CA MET A 81 1.08 9.04 2.50
C MET A 81 0.01 9.80 1.71
N GLY A 82 -0.58 10.79 2.34
CA GLY A 82 -1.57 11.67 1.71
C GLY A 82 -2.97 11.04 1.62
N ASP A 83 -3.69 11.37 0.55
CA ASP A 83 -5.08 10.95 0.34
C ASP A 83 -5.12 9.54 -0.28
N ILE A 84 -5.08 8.54 0.60
CA ILE A 84 -5.10 7.14 0.23
C ILE A 84 -6.46 6.53 0.60
N PRO A 85 -7.13 5.82 -0.32
CA PRO A 85 -8.38 5.15 -0.03
C PRO A 85 -8.25 4.17 1.14
N VAL A 86 -9.12 4.29 2.13
CA VAL A 86 -9.13 3.41 3.29
C VAL A 86 -10.06 2.24 3.01
N PRO A 87 -9.55 1.00 2.94
CA PRO A 87 -10.40 -0.16 2.79
C PRO A 87 -11.15 -0.45 4.07
N MET A 88 -12.46 -0.62 3.93
CA MET A 88 -13.34 -1.00 5.04
C MET A 88 -13.59 -2.50 4.96
N VAL A 89 -13.12 -3.22 5.94
CA VAL A 89 -13.37 -4.67 6.05
C VAL A 89 -14.61 -4.88 6.89
N ARG A 90 -15.58 -5.57 6.30
CA ARG A 90 -16.78 -5.98 7.02
C ARG A 90 -16.38 -7.06 8.02
N ASP A 91 -16.56 -6.76 9.28
CA ASP A 91 -16.41 -7.75 10.33
C ASP A 91 -17.75 -8.14 10.92
N ALA A 92 -17.73 -9.36 11.29
CA ALA A 92 -18.77 -9.96 12.06
C ALA A 92 -18.74 -9.48 13.52
N GLN A 93 -19.76 -8.85 13.95
CA GLN A 93 -20.39 -9.09 15.24
C GLN A 93 -19.67 -8.70 16.55
N HIS A 94 -18.36 -8.47 16.65
CA HIS A 94 -17.69 -8.44 17.95
C HIS A 94 -16.86 -7.19 18.27
N MET A 95 -16.72 -6.25 17.36
CA MET A 95 -15.93 -5.05 17.65
C MET A 95 -16.81 -3.87 18.05
N THR A 96 -16.72 -3.47 19.29
CA THR A 96 -17.47 -2.33 19.85
C THR A 96 -17.10 -0.98 19.23
N SER A 97 -15.93 -0.90 18.57
CA SER A 97 -15.40 0.30 17.90
C SER A 97 -15.66 0.34 16.39
N ALA A 98 -16.34 -0.67 15.84
CA ALA A 98 -16.61 -0.74 14.42
C ALA A 98 -17.71 0.26 13.99
N PHE A 99 -17.57 0.81 12.79
CA PHE A 99 -18.61 1.62 12.18
C PHE A 99 -19.78 0.73 11.77
N LYS A 100 -20.98 1.10 12.20
CA LYS A 100 -22.20 0.38 11.83
C LYS A 100 -22.57 0.74 10.38
N MET A 101 -22.65 -0.24 9.52
CA MET A 101 -22.93 -0.03 8.09
C MET A 101 -24.41 0.28 7.83
N ASP A 102 -25.33 -0.40 8.50
CA ASP A 102 -26.77 -0.11 8.40
C ASP A 102 -27.45 -0.35 9.75
N GLN A 103 -27.95 0.72 10.32
CA GLN A 103 -28.65 0.65 11.62
C GLN A 103 -30.12 0.24 11.49
N GLN A 104 -30.70 0.29 10.28
CA GLN A 104 -32.12 0.02 10.09
C GLN A 104 -32.41 -1.42 9.72
N ARG A 105 -31.50 -2.10 9.01
CA ARG A 105 -31.73 -3.44 8.47
C ARG A 105 -31.02 -4.55 9.22
N ASP A 106 -29.80 -4.31 9.66
CA ASP A 106 -29.05 -5.32 10.43
C ASP A 106 -28.17 -4.63 11.47
N ARG A 107 -28.54 -4.79 12.72
CA ARG A 107 -27.77 -4.24 13.85
C ARG A 107 -26.40 -4.90 14.04
N HIS A 108 -26.11 -5.94 13.28
CA HIS A 108 -24.90 -6.75 13.40
C HIS A 108 -23.88 -6.47 12.28
N GLU A 109 -24.25 -5.67 11.30
CA GLU A 109 -23.30 -5.28 10.27
C GLU A 109 -22.40 -4.14 10.74
N SER A 110 -21.13 -4.43 10.81
CA SER A 110 -20.09 -3.46 11.14
C SER A 110 -18.93 -3.53 10.17
N SER A 111 -18.25 -2.43 10.00
CA SER A 111 -17.01 -2.39 9.21
C SER A 111 -15.94 -1.66 9.99
N VAL A 112 -14.70 -2.03 9.73
CA VAL A 112 -13.51 -1.41 10.32
C VAL A 112 -12.55 -1.02 9.22
N PRO A 113 -11.90 0.15 9.31
CA PRO A 113 -10.77 0.45 8.44
C PRO A 113 -9.65 -0.56 8.71
N SER A 114 -9.04 -1.09 7.66
CA SER A 114 -8.00 -2.10 7.84
C SER A 114 -6.96 -2.03 6.73
N ASP A 115 -5.72 -1.89 7.13
CA ASP A 115 -4.54 -1.97 6.26
C ASP A 115 -4.22 -3.41 5.84
N ARG A 116 -4.75 -4.43 6.53
CA ARG A 116 -4.62 -5.84 6.13
C ARG A 116 -5.05 -6.12 4.69
N TYR A 117 -5.91 -5.28 4.15
CA TYR A 117 -6.25 -5.35 2.74
C TYR A 117 -5.05 -5.15 1.83
N TYR A 118 -4.07 -4.37 2.26
CA TYR A 118 -2.89 -4.01 1.49
C TYR A 118 -1.70 -4.93 1.74
N ASP A 119 -1.60 -5.59 2.89
CA ASP A 119 -0.43 -6.37 3.27
C ASP A 119 -0.65 -7.89 3.23
N ASP A 120 -1.89 -8.37 3.45
CA ASP A 120 -2.18 -9.79 3.44
C ASP A 120 -2.58 -10.27 2.03
N PHE A 121 -1.60 -10.65 1.24
CA PHE A 121 -1.81 -11.12 -0.13
C PHE A 121 -2.40 -12.53 -0.21
N GLY A 122 -2.34 -13.29 0.89
CA GLY A 122 -2.94 -14.63 1.00
C GLY A 122 -4.46 -14.60 1.16
N LEU A 123 -5.01 -13.52 1.70
CA LEU A 123 -6.45 -13.37 1.89
C LEU A 123 -7.16 -13.00 0.60
N ARG A 124 -8.33 -13.62 0.41
CA ARG A 124 -9.25 -13.28 -0.67
C ARG A 124 -10.35 -12.38 -0.12
N PHE A 125 -10.39 -11.16 -0.61
CA PHE A 125 -11.44 -10.21 -0.30
C PHE A 125 -12.50 -10.20 -1.39
N ARG A 126 -13.76 -10.09 -0.99
CA ARG A 126 -14.88 -9.91 -1.91
C ARG A 126 -15.46 -8.53 -1.70
N SER A 127 -15.56 -7.75 -2.78
CA SER A 127 -16.23 -6.45 -2.72
C SER A 127 -17.73 -6.65 -2.41
N LEU A 128 -18.23 -5.92 -1.43
CA LEU A 128 -19.66 -5.89 -1.07
C LEU A 128 -20.37 -4.65 -1.64
N GLY A 129 -19.62 -3.72 -2.22
CA GLY A 129 -20.11 -2.47 -2.80
C GLY A 129 -19.31 -1.28 -2.33
N LYS A 130 -19.57 -0.12 -2.95
CA LYS A 130 -19.13 1.18 -2.43
C LYS A 130 -20.17 1.68 -1.43
N ASP A 131 -19.73 2.03 -0.25
CA ASP A 131 -20.55 2.88 0.62
C ASP A 131 -20.34 4.33 0.18
N ASP A 132 -21.36 4.94 -0.41
CA ASP A 132 -21.32 6.36 -0.82
C ASP A 132 -21.24 7.33 0.37
N ARG A 133 -21.26 6.82 1.60
CA ARG A 133 -21.18 7.60 2.83
C ARG A 133 -19.75 7.75 3.37
N SER A 134 -18.78 7.11 2.76
CA SER A 134 -17.37 7.16 3.18
C SER A 134 -16.59 8.33 2.57
N HIS A 135 -17.27 9.38 2.16
CA HIS A 135 -16.66 10.63 1.72
C HIS A 135 -16.87 11.71 2.79
N THR A 136 -16.22 11.56 3.91
CA THR A 136 -15.96 12.67 4.82
C THR A 136 -14.55 12.58 5.33
#